data_079fcfea93724eff2c05f778edfebc1c
#
_entry.id   079fcfea93724eff2c05f778edfebc1c
#
_cell.length_a   1.000
_cell.length_b   1.000
_cell.length_c   1.000
_cell.angle_alpha   90.00
_cell.angle_beta   90.00
_cell.angle_gamma   90.00
#
_symmetry.space_group_name_H-M   'P 1'
#
loop_
_entity.id
_entity.type
_entity.pdbx_description
1 polymer ?
#
loop_
_entity_poly.entity_id
_entity_poly.type
_entity_poly.pdbx_seq_one_letter_code
_entity_poly.pdbx_strand_id
1 'polypeptide(L)'
;MSNHDPISDMLTRIRNASQKRHTTTTIPSSKMSLSIAKVLQKEGFISDINEEGEGYKSKIVLGLKYSGKNKFPTIRSMQRVSKPGLRIYKNTKGLPKVLGGLGVAIISTSKGVMSDRDARKQGIGGEVLCYVY
;
A
#
# COMPACT_ATOMS: atom_id res chain seq x y z
N MET A 1 22.97 3.74 12.46
CA MET A 1 21.86 4.54 11.95
C MET A 1 20.77 3.66 11.37
N SER A 2 19.58 3.85 11.81
CA SER A 2 18.47 3.08 11.31
C SER A 2 18.03 3.58 9.93
N ASN A 3 17.81 2.66 9.02
CA ASN A 3 17.19 2.98 7.74
C ASN A 3 15.69 3.07 7.98
N HIS A 4 15.23 4.28 8.27
CA HIS A 4 13.81 4.50 8.52
C HIS A 4 13.03 4.40 7.21
N ASP A 5 12.14 3.43 7.13
CA ASP A 5 11.27 3.22 5.98
C ASP A 5 9.82 3.08 6.44
N PRO A 6 9.07 4.20 6.51
CA PRO A 6 7.69 4.17 6.97
C PRO A 6 6.79 3.29 6.10
N ILE A 7 7.11 3.16 4.80
CA ILE A 7 6.32 2.31 3.90
C ILE A 7 6.51 0.85 4.29
N SER A 8 7.75 0.40 4.49
CA SER A 8 8.01 -0.97 4.93
C SER A 8 7.35 -1.28 6.27
N ASP A 9 7.38 -0.33 7.20
CA ASP A 9 6.71 -0.48 8.49
C ASP A 9 5.20 -0.65 8.31
N MET A 10 4.59 0.19 7.47
CA MET A 10 3.17 0.09 7.16
C MET A 10 2.80 -1.27 6.57
N LEU A 11 3.56 -1.74 5.58
CA LEU A 11 3.31 -3.02 4.94
C LEU A 11 3.44 -4.18 5.94
N THR A 12 4.43 -4.11 6.82
CA THR A 12 4.65 -5.13 7.84
C THR A 12 3.49 -5.17 8.84
N ARG A 13 3.01 -4.00 9.28
CA ARG A 13 1.88 -3.93 10.21
C ARG A 13 0.61 -4.50 9.60
N ILE A 14 0.32 -4.17 8.34
CA ILE A 14 -0.84 -4.70 7.65
C ILE A 14 -0.71 -6.22 7.48
N ARG A 15 0.45 -6.69 7.04
CA ARG A 15 0.71 -8.11 6.83
C ARG A 15 0.53 -8.91 8.12
N ASN A 16 1.14 -8.44 9.21
CA ASN A 16 1.05 -9.13 10.51
C ASN A 16 -0.38 -9.16 11.03
N ALA A 17 -1.11 -8.04 10.93
CA ALA A 17 -2.50 -7.97 11.36
C ALA A 17 -3.39 -8.90 10.53
N SER A 18 -3.14 -8.98 9.22
CA SER A 18 -3.89 -9.87 8.32
C SER A 18 -3.65 -11.33 8.65
N GLN A 19 -2.42 -11.72 8.95
CA GLN A 19 -2.09 -13.09 9.32
C GLN A 19 -2.75 -13.50 10.64
N LYS A 20 -2.87 -12.58 11.58
CA LYS A 20 -3.53 -12.81 12.85
C LYS A 20 -5.04 -12.59 12.79
N ARG A 21 -5.55 -12.23 11.64
CA ARG A 21 -6.97 -11.97 11.38
C ARG A 21 -7.57 -10.89 12.28
N HIS A 22 -6.79 -9.84 12.55
CA HIS A 22 -7.29 -8.66 13.25
C HIS A 22 -8.28 -7.90 12.36
N THR A 23 -9.28 -7.26 12.97
CA THR A 23 -10.25 -6.45 12.23
C THR A 23 -9.64 -5.16 11.72
N THR A 24 -8.70 -4.60 12.47
CA THR A 24 -8.06 -3.33 12.13
C THR A 24 -6.56 -3.39 12.41
N THR A 25 -5.85 -2.46 11.82
CA THR A 25 -4.46 -2.20 12.18
C THR A 25 -4.24 -0.69 12.22
N THR A 26 -3.30 -0.26 13.02
CA THR A 26 -3.00 1.17 13.21
C THR A 26 -1.60 1.46 12.72
N ILE A 27 -1.45 2.54 11.97
CA ILE A 27 -0.15 2.99 11.47
C ILE A 27 0.05 4.47 11.79
N PRO A 28 1.31 4.93 11.95
CA PRO A 28 1.55 6.36 12.11
C PRO A 28 1.06 7.12 10.88
N SER A 29 0.46 8.29 11.10
CA SER A 29 -0.08 9.09 10.02
C SER A 29 1.03 9.82 9.26
N SER A 30 0.92 9.82 7.94
CA SER A 30 1.74 10.63 7.04
C SER A 30 0.98 10.77 5.73
N LYS A 31 1.39 11.73 4.91
CA LYS A 31 0.77 11.90 3.59
C LYS A 31 0.97 10.65 2.74
N MET A 32 2.17 10.07 2.79
CA MET A 32 2.49 8.88 2.01
C MET A 32 1.66 7.69 2.49
N SER A 33 1.59 7.44 3.79
CA SER A 33 0.80 6.34 4.34
C SER A 33 -0.67 6.45 4.00
N LEU A 34 -1.22 7.67 4.11
CA LEU A 34 -2.62 7.91 3.77
C LEU A 34 -2.86 7.70 2.27
N SER A 35 -1.94 8.16 1.42
CA SER A 35 -2.06 7.97 -0.04
C SER A 35 -2.04 6.49 -0.42
N ILE A 36 -1.15 5.72 0.18
CA ILE A 36 -1.08 4.27 -0.05
C ILE A 36 -2.36 3.59 0.43
N ALA A 37 -2.86 3.98 1.62
CA ALA A 37 -4.10 3.43 2.16
C ALA A 37 -5.28 3.68 1.22
N LYS A 38 -5.36 4.87 0.64
CA LYS A 38 -6.44 5.20 -0.31
C LYS A 38 -6.38 4.33 -1.56
N VAL A 39 -5.18 4.03 -2.06
CA VAL A 39 -5.03 3.13 -3.21
C VAL A 39 -5.47 1.72 -2.83
N LEU A 40 -5.08 1.23 -1.65
CA LEU A 40 -5.50 -0.08 -1.17
C LEU A 40 -7.02 -0.17 -1.02
N GLN A 41 -7.66 0.89 -0.53
CA GLN A 41 -9.11 0.94 -0.42
C GLN A 41 -9.80 0.93 -1.78
N LYS A 42 -9.31 1.75 -2.71
CA LYS A 42 -9.86 1.84 -4.06
C LYS A 42 -9.77 0.50 -4.79
N GLU A 43 -8.66 -0.22 -4.59
CA GLU A 43 -8.44 -1.53 -5.23
C GLU A 43 -9.11 -2.68 -4.47
N GLY A 44 -9.79 -2.39 -3.37
CA GLY A 44 -10.58 -3.38 -2.65
C GLY A 44 -9.81 -4.24 -1.65
N PHE A 45 -8.58 -3.85 -1.29
CA PHE A 45 -7.77 -4.61 -0.35
C PHE A 45 -8.10 -4.32 1.11
N ILE A 46 -8.57 -3.11 1.40
CA ILE A 46 -9.00 -2.73 2.76
C ILE A 46 -10.40 -2.10 2.69
N SER A 47 -11.10 -2.07 3.83
CA SER A 47 -12.45 -1.53 3.89
C SER A 47 -12.47 -0.05 4.27
N ASP A 48 -11.96 0.29 5.44
CA ASP A 48 -12.11 1.62 6.01
C ASP A 48 -10.78 2.28 6.31
N ILE A 49 -10.78 3.60 6.25
CA ILE A 49 -9.64 4.43 6.64
C ILE A 49 -10.16 5.48 7.59
N ASN A 50 -9.65 5.51 8.82
CA ASN A 50 -9.99 6.52 9.82
C ASN A 50 -8.73 7.17 10.35
N GLU A 51 -8.71 8.49 10.37
CA GLU A 51 -7.60 9.24 10.97
C GLU A 51 -7.98 9.61 12.40
N GLU A 52 -7.05 9.39 13.33
CA GLU A 52 -7.25 9.68 14.74
C GLU A 52 -6.05 10.45 15.30
N GLY A 53 -6.30 11.27 16.32
CA GLY A 53 -5.26 12.03 17.00
C GLY A 53 -4.92 13.33 16.30
N GLU A 54 -4.01 14.08 16.91
CA GLU A 54 -3.57 15.38 16.40
C GLU A 54 -2.05 15.49 16.43
N GLY A 55 -1.51 16.26 15.49
CA GLY A 55 -0.09 16.54 15.41
C GLY A 55 0.74 15.27 15.23
N TYR A 56 1.83 15.17 15.97
CA TYR A 56 2.74 14.03 15.86
C TYR A 56 2.16 12.72 16.39
N LYS A 57 1.05 12.79 17.14
CA LYS A 57 0.36 11.59 17.65
C LYS A 57 -0.71 11.09 16.69
N SER A 58 -0.83 11.70 15.53
CA SER A 58 -1.81 11.27 14.53
C SER A 58 -1.51 9.86 14.06
N LYS A 59 -2.57 9.09 13.89
CA LYS A 59 -2.48 7.71 13.41
C LYS A 59 -3.63 7.44 12.46
N ILE A 60 -3.43 6.43 11.62
CA ILE A 60 -4.44 5.97 10.68
C ILE A 60 -4.85 4.57 11.10
N VAL A 61 -6.15 4.37 11.24
CA VAL A 61 -6.71 3.05 11.55
C VAL A 61 -7.30 2.48 10.27
N LEU A 62 -6.80 1.34 9.84
CA LEU A 62 -7.22 0.67 8.61
C LEU A 62 -8.10 -0.52 8.94
N GLY A 63 -9.25 -0.61 8.29
CA GLY A 63 -10.12 -1.78 8.38
C GLY A 63 -9.65 -2.85 7.41
N LEU A 64 -9.38 -4.04 7.91
CA LEU A 64 -8.91 -5.15 7.09
C LEU A 64 -10.07 -5.98 6.57
N LYS A 65 -9.88 -6.59 5.40
CA LYS A 65 -10.92 -7.37 4.73
C LYS A 65 -10.55 -8.85 4.71
N TYR A 66 -11.55 -9.67 4.87
CA TYR A 66 -11.44 -11.12 4.82
C TYR A 66 -12.58 -11.68 3.98
N SER A 67 -12.38 -12.86 3.41
CA SER A 67 -13.38 -13.50 2.58
C SER A 67 -13.61 -14.94 3.05
N GLY A 68 -14.86 -15.41 2.87
CA GLY A 68 -15.23 -16.78 3.17
C GLY A 68 -15.44 -17.06 4.65
N LYS A 69 -15.91 -18.27 4.95
CA LYS A 69 -16.17 -18.70 6.31
C LYS A 69 -14.89 -18.81 7.14
N ASN A 70 -13.77 -19.13 6.50
CA ASN A 70 -12.49 -19.28 7.15
C ASN A 70 -11.73 -17.97 7.31
N LYS A 71 -12.33 -16.85 6.93
CA LYS A 71 -11.74 -15.51 7.03
C LYS A 71 -10.35 -15.43 6.40
N PHE A 72 -10.26 -15.81 5.13
CA PHE A 72 -9.01 -15.66 4.39
C PHE A 72 -8.73 -14.19 4.15
N PRO A 73 -7.51 -13.70 4.46
CA PRO A 73 -7.17 -12.30 4.21
C PRO A 73 -7.29 -11.97 2.72
N THR A 74 -7.90 -10.82 2.42
CA THR A 74 -7.95 -10.31 1.04
C THR A 74 -6.54 -10.00 0.56
N ILE A 75 -5.71 -9.45 1.45
CA ILE A 75 -4.29 -9.22 1.16
C ILE A 75 -3.52 -10.51 1.47
N ARG A 76 -2.93 -11.08 0.44
CA ARG A 76 -2.13 -12.31 0.57
C ARG A 76 -0.65 -12.03 0.64
N SER A 77 -0.20 -10.97 -0.03
CA SER A 77 1.21 -10.61 -0.05
C SER A 77 1.37 -9.10 -0.23
N MET A 78 2.34 -8.54 0.48
CA MET A 78 2.75 -7.15 0.32
C MET A 78 4.27 -7.14 0.29
N GLN A 79 4.84 -6.65 -0.81
CA GLN A 79 6.27 -6.68 -1.03
C GLN A 79 6.79 -5.29 -1.34
N ARG A 80 7.74 -4.82 -0.53
CA ARG A 80 8.42 -3.55 -0.77
C ARG A 80 9.33 -3.69 -1.99
N VAL A 81 9.25 -2.75 -2.91
CA VAL A 81 10.08 -2.77 -4.14
C VAL A 81 11.15 -1.69 -4.05
N SER A 82 10.76 -0.41 -4.09
CA SER A 82 11.67 0.70 -3.93
C SER A 82 12.04 0.86 -2.46
N LYS A 83 13.31 1.08 -2.15
CA LYS A 83 13.81 1.19 -0.77
C LYS A 83 14.65 2.45 -0.64
N PRO A 84 14.85 2.99 0.58
CA PRO A 84 15.65 4.21 0.74
C PRO A 84 17.04 4.13 0.11
N GLY A 85 17.69 2.98 0.16
CA GLY A 85 19.01 2.78 -0.43
C GLY A 85 19.01 2.35 -1.88
N LEU A 86 17.85 2.04 -2.45
CA LEU A 86 17.72 1.55 -3.83
C LEU A 86 16.34 1.90 -4.36
N ARG A 87 16.23 3.06 -4.98
CA ARG A 87 14.97 3.53 -5.55
C ARG A 87 14.76 2.92 -6.94
N ILE A 88 13.55 2.45 -7.19
CA ILE A 88 13.18 1.80 -8.46
C ILE A 88 12.16 2.66 -9.18
N TYR A 89 12.53 3.16 -10.36
CA TYR A 89 11.67 3.99 -11.20
C TYR A 89 11.37 3.29 -12.50
N LYS A 90 10.16 3.42 -13.00
CA LYS A 90 9.75 2.87 -14.29
C LYS A 90 8.96 3.91 -15.08
N ASN A 91 9.17 3.92 -16.40
CA ASN A 91 8.32 4.73 -17.27
C ASN A 91 7.00 4.00 -17.52
N THR A 92 6.07 4.65 -18.21
CA THR A 92 4.74 4.11 -18.49
C THR A 92 4.78 2.69 -19.09
N LYS A 93 5.65 2.48 -20.05
CA LYS A 93 5.74 1.18 -20.74
C LYS A 93 6.36 0.10 -19.88
N GLY A 94 7.20 0.50 -18.92
CA GLY A 94 7.90 -0.44 -18.05
C GLY A 94 7.19 -0.72 -16.73
N LEU A 95 5.99 -0.18 -16.50
CA LEU A 95 5.27 -0.41 -15.27
C LEU A 95 4.94 -1.90 -15.11
N PRO A 96 5.23 -2.46 -13.93
CA PRO A 96 5.01 -3.89 -13.71
C PRO A 96 3.53 -4.24 -13.60
N LYS A 97 3.21 -5.46 -13.99
CA LYS A 97 1.90 -6.08 -13.71
C LYS A 97 2.13 -7.17 -12.68
N VAL A 98 1.45 -7.06 -11.56
CA VAL A 98 1.57 -8.03 -10.48
C VAL A 98 0.63 -9.20 -10.77
N LEU A 99 1.18 -10.42 -10.83
CA LEU A 99 0.41 -11.64 -11.12
C LEU A 99 -0.49 -11.47 -12.36
N GLY A 100 0.08 -10.95 -13.46
CA GLY A 100 -0.67 -10.77 -14.69
C GLY A 100 -1.85 -9.81 -14.61
N GLY A 101 -1.85 -8.92 -13.62
CA GLY A 101 -2.93 -7.96 -13.42
C GLY A 101 -3.90 -8.30 -12.30
N LEU A 102 -3.74 -9.45 -11.65
CA LEU A 102 -4.57 -9.80 -10.50
C LEU A 102 -4.20 -9.01 -9.26
N GLY A 103 -2.93 -8.66 -9.12
CA GLY A 103 -2.45 -7.81 -8.05
C GLY A 103 -2.28 -6.37 -8.52
N VAL A 104 -1.70 -5.55 -7.66
CA VAL A 104 -1.52 -4.12 -7.89
C VAL A 104 -0.10 -3.72 -7.53
N ALA A 105 0.53 -2.90 -8.37
CA ALA A 105 1.73 -2.17 -8.00
C ALA A 105 1.30 -0.76 -7.60
N ILE A 106 1.83 -0.26 -6.49
CA ILE A 106 1.54 1.10 -6.03
C ILE A 106 2.68 1.99 -6.51
N ILE A 107 2.35 3.01 -7.27
CA ILE A 107 3.29 3.87 -7.96
C ILE A 107 3.19 5.30 -7.42
N SER A 108 4.33 5.90 -7.10
CA SER A 108 4.40 7.31 -6.74
C SER A 108 4.73 8.11 -7.99
N THR A 109 3.77 8.91 -8.46
CA THR A 109 3.91 9.68 -9.69
C THR A 109 3.89 11.17 -9.40
N SER A 110 4.18 11.98 -10.43
CA SER A 110 4.08 13.43 -10.34
C SER A 110 2.67 13.93 -10.04
N LYS A 111 1.67 13.09 -10.30
CA LYS A 111 0.26 13.40 -10.03
C LYS A 111 -0.28 12.70 -8.80
N GLY A 112 0.60 12.17 -7.96
CA GLY A 112 0.23 11.50 -6.72
C GLY A 112 0.49 10.00 -6.75
N VAL A 113 0.12 9.34 -5.66
CA VAL A 113 0.27 7.91 -5.51
C VAL A 113 -0.95 7.22 -6.11
N MET A 114 -0.72 6.22 -6.95
CA MET A 114 -1.80 5.53 -7.65
C MET A 114 -1.41 4.08 -7.97
N SER A 115 -2.37 3.31 -8.45
CA SER A 115 -2.09 1.96 -8.93
C SER A 115 -1.37 2.00 -10.28
N ASP A 116 -0.71 0.89 -10.63
CA ASP A 116 -0.10 0.76 -11.96
C ASP A 116 -1.13 0.91 -13.08
N ARG A 117 -2.36 0.44 -12.86
CA ARG A 117 -3.45 0.59 -13.85
C ARG A 117 -3.78 2.05 -14.10
N ASP A 118 -3.93 2.82 -13.04
CA ASP A 118 -4.25 4.25 -13.16
C ASP A 118 -3.09 5.01 -13.79
N ALA A 119 -1.85 4.67 -13.42
CA ALA A 119 -0.67 5.30 -14.02
C ALA A 119 -0.59 5.01 -15.52
N ARG A 120 -0.87 3.78 -15.94
CA ARG A 120 -0.92 3.43 -17.36
C ARG A 120 -2.02 4.19 -18.10
N LYS A 121 -3.19 4.32 -17.50
CA LYS A 121 -4.30 5.10 -18.11
C LYS A 121 -3.92 6.56 -18.32
N GLN A 122 -3.18 7.13 -17.39
CA GLN A 122 -2.74 8.52 -17.48
C GLN A 122 -1.47 8.70 -18.29
N GLY A 123 -0.84 7.62 -18.72
CA GLY A 123 0.38 7.66 -19.52
C GLY A 123 1.58 8.18 -18.76
N ILE A 124 1.66 7.93 -17.46
CA ILE A 124 2.77 8.40 -16.61
C ILE A 124 3.43 7.24 -15.88
N GLY A 125 4.73 7.37 -15.65
CA GLY A 125 5.48 6.45 -14.84
C GLY A 125 5.81 7.05 -13.48
N GLY A 126 6.61 6.36 -12.70
CA GLY A 126 7.04 6.85 -11.40
C GLY A 126 7.84 5.84 -10.62
N GLU A 127 7.94 6.09 -9.33
CA GLU A 127 8.63 5.20 -8.39
C GLU A 127 7.70 4.04 -8.01
N VAL A 128 8.19 2.81 -8.18
CA VAL A 128 7.44 1.62 -7.81
C VAL A 128 7.64 1.37 -6.32
N LEU A 129 6.63 1.66 -5.52
CA LEU A 129 6.73 1.57 -4.07
C LEU A 129 6.64 0.13 -3.57
N CYS A 130 5.63 -0.60 -4.00
CA CYS A 130 5.38 -1.95 -3.52
C CYS A 130 4.44 -2.71 -4.44
N TYR A 131 4.41 -4.03 -4.24
CA TYR A 131 3.44 -4.92 -4.87
C TYR A 131 2.47 -5.44 -3.82
N VAL A 132 1.19 -5.56 -4.18
CA VAL A 132 0.13 -6.09 -3.31
C VAL A 132 -0.71 -7.08 -4.10
N TYR A 133 -0.96 -8.23 -3.51
CA TYR A 133 -1.93 -9.17 -4.07
C TYR A 133 -2.54 -10.06 -3.01
#